data_c8163c071f6c419f3edead8b4856aed7
#
_entry.id   c8163c071f6c419f3edead8b4856aed7
#
_cell.length_a   1.000
_cell.length_b   1.000
_cell.length_c   1.000
_cell.angle_alpha   90.00
_cell.angle_beta   90.00
_cell.angle_gamma   90.00
#
_symmetry.space_group_name_H-M   'P 1'
#
loop_
_entity.id
_entity.type
_entity.pdbx_description
1 polymer ?
#
loop_
_entity_poly.entity_id
_entity_poly.type
_entity_poly.pdbx_seq_one_letter_code
_entity_poly.pdbx_strand_id
1 'polypeptide(L)'
;MSSKRFLSPWKNSLEKPVIYHCVSRVVDRRFVLKEEEREKFRMFMRMVENFSGCRVLSYCLMSNHFHILLEVPPAPAEGVSDGEILRRLGAIYSEAAVAAIAREMEEARAEGAEALLGEIRLRHTRRMHDLSEFMKALLIRFTRWFNRTHQRTGTLWEDRFKSVIVESGLAARTMAAYIDLNPVRAGMVEDPAEYRWSSYGEAVGGGKKGNGKKAREGLVRANRCDKGVGFDATQWLEVAKSYRILL
;
A
#
# COMPACT_ATOMS: atom_id res chain seq x y z
N MET A 1 8.15 -21.03 -16.37
CA MET A 1 8.98 -20.98 -15.14
C MET A 1 8.68 -19.69 -14.41
N SER A 2 8.20 -19.74 -13.15
CA SER A 2 7.93 -18.54 -12.35
C SER A 2 9.25 -17.90 -11.96
N SER A 3 9.48 -16.63 -12.34
CA SER A 3 10.71 -15.91 -11.99
C SER A 3 10.85 -15.77 -10.48
N LYS A 4 12.05 -15.98 -9.94
CA LYS A 4 12.35 -15.77 -8.52
C LYS A 4 12.09 -14.30 -8.17
N ARG A 5 11.42 -14.04 -7.04
CA ARG A 5 11.29 -12.68 -6.51
C ARG A 5 12.63 -12.18 -6.01
N PHE A 6 12.98 -10.97 -6.41
CA PHE A 6 14.05 -10.25 -5.74
C PHE A 6 13.48 -9.65 -4.45
N LEU A 7 13.70 -10.35 -3.35
CA LEU A 7 13.49 -9.81 -2.01
C LEU A 7 14.81 -9.20 -1.55
N SER A 8 14.73 -8.03 -0.90
CA SER A 8 15.92 -7.40 -0.33
C SER A 8 16.64 -8.34 0.64
N PRO A 9 17.98 -8.38 0.61
CA PRO A 9 18.75 -9.00 1.68
C PRO A 9 18.40 -8.44 3.07
N TRP A 10 17.95 -7.18 3.11
CA TRP A 10 17.55 -6.48 4.34
C TRP A 10 16.08 -6.65 4.70
N LYS A 11 15.32 -7.53 4.04
CA LYS A 11 13.88 -7.72 4.31
C LYS A 11 13.53 -8.00 5.78
N ASN A 12 14.49 -8.51 6.52
CA ASN A 12 14.39 -8.79 7.95
C ASN A 12 15.23 -7.81 8.81
N SER A 13 15.71 -6.69 8.22
CA SER A 13 16.39 -5.66 9.01
C SER A 13 15.44 -5.06 10.03
N LEU A 14 15.88 -4.93 11.26
CA LEU A 14 15.16 -4.23 12.33
C LEU A 14 15.37 -2.73 12.31
N GLU A 15 16.26 -2.22 11.43
CA GLU A 15 16.69 -0.82 11.45
C GLU A 15 16.25 -0.04 10.23
N LYS A 16 16.18 -0.67 9.05
CA LYS A 16 16.00 0.05 7.79
C LYS A 16 14.75 -0.42 7.03
N PRO A 17 13.91 0.52 6.57
CA PRO A 17 12.81 0.19 5.67
C PRO A 17 13.35 -0.26 4.31
N VAL A 18 12.58 -1.07 3.60
CA VAL A 18 12.86 -1.45 2.22
C VAL A 18 11.76 -0.89 1.32
N ILE A 19 12.16 -0.27 0.23
CA ILE A 19 11.23 0.27 -0.77
C ILE A 19 11.21 -0.66 -1.97
N TYR A 20 9.99 -0.97 -2.44
CA TYR A 20 9.77 -1.82 -3.61
C TYR A 20 8.88 -1.12 -4.62
N HIS A 21 9.25 -1.16 -5.89
CA HIS A 21 8.35 -0.85 -6.98
C HIS A 21 7.66 -2.15 -7.42
N CYS A 22 6.35 -2.22 -7.24
CA CYS A 22 5.50 -3.37 -7.52
C CYS A 22 4.61 -3.11 -8.73
N VAL A 23 4.52 -4.10 -9.62
CA VAL A 23 3.69 -4.04 -10.83
C VAL A 23 2.92 -5.35 -10.98
N SER A 24 1.65 -5.28 -11.34
CA SER A 24 0.89 -6.43 -11.80
C SER A 24 -0.05 -6.02 -12.93
N ARG A 25 -0.33 -6.95 -13.83
CA ARG A 25 -1.10 -6.72 -15.04
C ARG A 25 -2.28 -7.66 -15.11
N VAL A 26 -3.38 -7.19 -15.67
CA VAL A 26 -4.56 -8.01 -15.96
C VAL A 26 -4.24 -9.02 -17.05
N VAL A 27 -4.77 -10.24 -16.91
CA VAL A 27 -4.65 -11.34 -17.89
C VAL A 27 -5.09 -10.87 -19.28
N ASP A 28 -4.38 -11.33 -20.30
CA ASP A 28 -4.59 -10.95 -21.71
C ASP A 28 -4.47 -9.42 -21.96
N ARG A 29 -3.87 -8.67 -21.03
CA ARG A 29 -3.71 -7.21 -21.09
C ARG A 29 -5.01 -6.45 -21.29
N ARG A 30 -6.13 -7.03 -20.87
CA ARG A 30 -7.47 -6.47 -21.08
C ARG A 30 -7.66 -5.17 -20.30
N PHE A 31 -8.24 -4.15 -20.94
CA PHE A 31 -8.54 -2.83 -20.36
C PHE A 31 -9.84 -2.87 -19.53
N VAL A 32 -9.80 -3.57 -18.41
CA VAL A 32 -10.97 -3.80 -17.55
C VAL A 32 -11.00 -2.93 -16.30
N LEU A 33 -9.91 -2.22 -16.00
CA LEU A 33 -9.85 -1.32 -14.86
C LEU A 33 -10.40 0.05 -15.30
N LYS A 34 -11.72 0.19 -15.28
CA LYS A 34 -12.44 1.44 -15.51
C LYS A 34 -12.44 2.31 -14.25
N GLU A 35 -13.26 3.32 -14.19
CA GLU A 35 -13.31 4.26 -13.06
C GLU A 35 -13.69 3.59 -11.74
N GLU A 36 -14.74 2.77 -11.77
CA GLU A 36 -15.23 2.06 -10.59
C GLU A 36 -14.18 1.07 -10.07
N GLU A 37 -13.55 0.31 -10.97
CA GLU A 37 -12.52 -0.66 -10.61
C GLU A 37 -11.29 0.01 -10.01
N ARG A 38 -10.84 1.12 -10.59
CA ARG A 38 -9.71 1.90 -10.08
C ARG A 38 -10.03 2.50 -8.71
N GLU A 39 -11.24 3.04 -8.53
CA GLU A 39 -11.67 3.56 -7.23
C GLU A 39 -11.72 2.47 -6.17
N LYS A 40 -12.27 1.30 -6.51
CA LYS A 40 -12.34 0.16 -5.60
C LYS A 40 -10.96 -0.40 -5.27
N PHE A 41 -10.06 -0.44 -6.26
CA PHE A 41 -8.67 -0.86 -6.04
C PHE A 41 -7.97 0.10 -5.07
N ARG A 42 -8.10 1.42 -5.29
CA ARG A 42 -7.55 2.45 -4.41
C ARG A 42 -8.06 2.29 -2.98
N MET A 43 -9.37 2.08 -2.81
CA MET A 43 -9.97 1.84 -1.50
C MET A 43 -9.34 0.61 -0.81
N PHE A 44 -9.25 -0.52 -1.50
CA PHE A 44 -8.64 -1.73 -0.93
C PHE A 44 -7.14 -1.55 -0.63
N MET A 45 -6.41 -0.83 -1.48
CA MET A 45 -5.01 -0.49 -1.24
C MET A 45 -4.85 0.28 0.07
N ARG A 46 -5.69 1.30 0.31
CA ARG A 46 -5.66 2.09 1.56
C ARG A 46 -6.08 1.27 2.79
N MET A 47 -7.05 0.35 2.64
CA MET A 47 -7.41 -0.59 3.71
C MET A 47 -6.22 -1.49 4.09
N VAL A 48 -5.55 -2.08 3.11
CA VAL A 48 -4.39 -2.96 3.35
C VAL A 48 -3.20 -2.16 3.88
N GLU A 49 -2.97 -0.94 3.42
CA GLU A 49 -1.96 -0.03 3.96
C GLU A 49 -2.19 0.23 5.46
N ASN A 50 -3.41 0.58 5.86
CA ASN A 50 -3.77 0.82 7.26
C ASN A 50 -3.63 -0.42 8.15
N PHE A 51 -3.83 -1.61 7.59
CA PHE A 51 -3.66 -2.88 8.30
C PHE A 51 -2.20 -3.29 8.44
N SER A 52 -1.46 -3.27 7.34
CA SER A 52 -0.15 -3.94 7.24
C SER A 52 1.00 -3.21 7.92
N GLY A 53 0.84 -1.90 8.20
CA GLY A 53 1.95 -1.05 8.61
C GLY A 53 2.93 -0.68 7.49
N CYS A 54 2.74 -1.22 6.27
CA CYS A 54 3.44 -0.74 5.09
C CYS A 54 2.92 0.64 4.66
N ARG A 55 3.68 1.36 3.83
CA ARG A 55 3.34 2.71 3.38
C ARG A 55 3.38 2.77 1.86
N VAL A 56 2.29 3.23 1.24
CA VAL A 56 2.25 3.50 -0.19
C VAL A 56 2.85 4.89 -0.43
N LEU A 57 4.06 4.92 -0.98
CA LEU A 57 4.78 6.16 -1.28
C LEU A 57 4.26 6.83 -2.55
N SER A 58 4.03 6.04 -3.59
CA SER A 58 3.40 6.47 -4.85
C SER A 58 2.65 5.30 -5.47
N TYR A 59 1.63 5.60 -6.28
CA TYR A 59 0.92 4.61 -7.07
C TYR A 59 0.34 5.23 -8.34
N CYS A 60 0.07 4.39 -9.34
CA CYS A 60 -0.72 4.72 -10.51
C CYS A 60 -1.53 3.50 -10.96
N LEU A 61 -2.85 3.68 -11.12
CA LEU A 61 -3.79 2.66 -11.56
C LEU A 61 -4.14 2.90 -13.02
N MET A 62 -3.51 2.16 -13.92
CA MET A 62 -3.77 2.20 -15.36
C MET A 62 -5.00 1.37 -15.75
N SER A 63 -5.37 1.35 -17.01
CA SER A 63 -6.57 0.63 -17.48
C SER A 63 -6.44 -0.92 -17.43
N ASN A 64 -5.22 -1.46 -17.40
CA ASN A 64 -4.96 -2.90 -17.40
C ASN A 64 -3.79 -3.34 -16.50
N HIS A 65 -3.19 -2.43 -15.75
CA HIS A 65 -2.12 -2.72 -14.80
C HIS A 65 -2.03 -1.61 -13.76
N PHE A 66 -1.22 -1.83 -12.74
CA PHE A 66 -0.91 -0.80 -11.76
C PHE A 66 0.57 -0.79 -11.41
N HIS A 67 1.01 0.34 -10.91
CA HIS A 67 2.30 0.55 -10.28
C HIS A 67 2.08 0.97 -8.83
N ILE A 68 2.84 0.42 -7.89
CA ILE A 68 2.86 0.82 -6.48
C ILE A 68 4.33 0.91 -6.03
N LEU A 69 4.71 2.05 -5.50
CA LEU A 69 5.95 2.21 -4.75
C LEU A 69 5.62 2.02 -3.27
N LEU A 70 6.05 0.89 -2.71
CA LEU A 70 5.70 0.45 -1.36
C LEU A 70 6.93 0.48 -0.46
N GLU A 71 6.85 1.20 0.63
CA GLU A 71 7.81 1.10 1.74
C GLU A 71 7.32 0.03 2.73
N VAL A 72 8.18 -0.91 3.03
CA VAL A 72 8.01 -1.92 4.07
C VAL A 72 8.94 -1.54 5.23
N PRO A 73 8.42 -0.91 6.29
CA PRO A 73 9.24 -0.59 7.45
C PRO A 73 9.56 -1.87 8.24
N PRO A 74 10.63 -1.87 9.05
CA PRO A 74 10.90 -2.97 9.95
C PRO A 74 9.72 -3.17 10.92
N ALA A 75 9.50 -4.40 11.34
CA ALA A 75 8.60 -4.67 12.46
C ALA A 75 9.18 -4.03 13.73
N PRO A 76 8.36 -3.42 14.60
CA PRO A 76 8.84 -2.88 15.87
C PRO A 76 9.54 -3.95 16.70
N ALA A 77 10.68 -3.64 17.28
CA ALA A 77 11.48 -4.58 18.08
C ALA A 77 10.69 -5.11 19.29
N GLU A 78 9.88 -4.26 19.90
CA GLU A 78 9.01 -4.59 21.04
C GLU A 78 7.69 -5.26 20.61
N GLY A 79 7.53 -5.52 19.31
CA GLY A 79 6.28 -5.99 18.73
C GLY A 79 5.24 -4.88 18.55
N VAL A 80 4.06 -5.28 18.11
CA VAL A 80 2.91 -4.37 17.95
C VAL A 80 2.02 -4.51 19.19
N SER A 81 1.67 -3.39 19.84
CA SER A 81 0.80 -3.41 21.01
C SER A 81 -0.60 -3.94 20.68
N ASP A 82 -1.30 -4.49 21.66
CA ASP A 82 -2.66 -5.04 21.48
C ASP A 82 -3.63 -4.01 20.93
N GLY A 83 -3.62 -2.78 21.45
CA GLY A 83 -4.44 -1.68 20.96
C GLY A 83 -4.15 -1.35 19.50
N GLU A 84 -2.88 -1.35 19.09
CA GLU A 84 -2.51 -1.11 17.69
C GLU A 84 -2.87 -2.30 16.80
N ILE A 85 -2.76 -3.55 17.28
CA ILE A 85 -3.25 -4.73 16.54
C ILE A 85 -4.75 -4.59 16.26
N LEU A 86 -5.55 -4.32 17.28
CA LEU A 86 -7.01 -4.18 17.14
C LEU A 86 -7.37 -3.00 16.22
N ARG A 87 -6.72 -1.85 16.38
CA ARG A 87 -6.91 -0.70 15.49
C ARG A 87 -6.63 -1.06 14.02
N ARG A 88 -5.53 -1.76 13.75
CA ARG A 88 -5.16 -2.19 12.39
C ARG A 88 -6.14 -3.21 11.84
N LEU A 89 -6.60 -4.15 12.66
CA LEU A 89 -7.59 -5.14 12.27
C LEU A 89 -8.91 -4.48 11.84
N GLY A 90 -9.31 -3.38 12.50
CA GLY A 90 -10.47 -2.58 12.11
C GLY A 90 -10.43 -2.01 10.69
N ALA A 91 -9.24 -1.93 10.06
CA ALA A 91 -9.13 -1.52 8.66
C ALA A 91 -9.64 -2.59 7.67
N ILE A 92 -9.67 -3.88 8.06
CA ILE A 92 -9.97 -5.00 7.15
C ILE A 92 -11.06 -5.95 7.63
N TYR A 93 -11.44 -5.89 8.90
CA TYR A 93 -12.48 -6.71 9.52
C TYR A 93 -13.62 -5.84 10.04
N SER A 94 -14.79 -6.46 10.26
CA SER A 94 -15.94 -5.80 10.88
C SER A 94 -15.69 -5.53 12.37
N GLU A 95 -16.40 -4.57 12.93
CA GLU A 95 -16.35 -4.25 14.38
C GLU A 95 -16.63 -5.48 15.24
N ALA A 96 -17.63 -6.29 14.87
CA ALA A 96 -17.96 -7.52 15.60
C ALA A 96 -16.79 -8.52 15.60
N ALA A 97 -16.09 -8.66 14.46
CA ALA A 97 -14.92 -9.55 14.39
C ALA A 97 -13.74 -9.02 15.23
N VAL A 98 -13.49 -7.70 15.20
CA VAL A 98 -12.45 -7.09 16.04
C VAL A 98 -12.79 -7.22 17.53
N ALA A 99 -14.05 -7.00 17.91
CA ALA A 99 -14.51 -7.17 19.28
C ALA A 99 -14.39 -8.64 19.78
N ALA A 100 -14.59 -9.62 18.90
CA ALA A 100 -14.39 -11.02 19.24
C ALA A 100 -12.91 -11.32 19.51
N ILE A 101 -12.00 -10.78 18.69
CA ILE A 101 -10.55 -10.93 18.87
C ILE A 101 -10.11 -10.22 20.17
N ALA A 102 -10.64 -9.04 20.46
CA ALA A 102 -10.33 -8.30 21.68
C ALA A 102 -10.72 -9.13 22.93
N ARG A 103 -11.90 -9.76 22.92
CA ARG A 103 -12.33 -10.64 24.02
C ARG A 103 -11.42 -11.86 24.16
N GLU A 104 -11.05 -12.54 23.06
CA GLU A 104 -10.11 -13.67 23.08
C GLU A 104 -8.78 -13.27 23.74
N MET A 105 -8.28 -12.06 23.46
CA MET A 105 -7.05 -11.53 24.06
C MET A 105 -7.23 -11.19 25.56
N GLU A 106 -8.36 -10.64 25.96
CA GLU A 106 -8.67 -10.30 27.35
C GLU A 106 -8.86 -11.56 28.22
N GLU A 107 -9.56 -12.56 27.71
CA GLU A 107 -9.75 -13.87 28.37
C GLU A 107 -8.39 -14.54 28.62
N ALA A 108 -7.52 -14.64 27.57
CA ALA A 108 -6.19 -15.19 27.70
C ALA A 108 -5.34 -14.46 28.77
N ARG A 109 -5.49 -13.11 28.85
CA ARG A 109 -4.78 -12.31 29.85
C ARG A 109 -5.31 -12.53 31.27
N ALA A 110 -6.64 -12.60 31.43
CA ALA A 110 -7.27 -12.85 32.73
C ALA A 110 -6.92 -14.22 33.30
N GLU A 111 -6.72 -15.21 32.46
CA GLU A 111 -6.29 -16.56 32.80
C GLU A 111 -4.76 -16.70 33.04
N GLY A 112 -4.00 -15.62 32.78
CA GLY A 112 -2.52 -15.68 32.85
C GLY A 112 -1.90 -16.52 31.74
N ALA A 113 -2.64 -16.83 30.67
CA ALA A 113 -2.24 -17.69 29.57
C ALA A 113 -1.35 -16.93 28.55
N GLU A 114 -0.16 -16.48 28.98
CA GLU A 114 0.76 -15.66 28.15
C GLU A 114 1.15 -16.32 26.83
N ALA A 115 1.30 -17.65 26.80
CA ALA A 115 1.60 -18.38 25.57
C ALA A 115 0.45 -18.24 24.55
N LEU A 116 -0.79 -18.41 24.99
CA LEU A 116 -1.99 -18.24 24.14
C LEU A 116 -2.10 -16.80 23.65
N LEU A 117 -1.91 -15.82 24.52
CA LEU A 117 -1.91 -14.41 24.15
C LEU A 117 -0.83 -14.11 23.09
N GLY A 118 0.35 -14.71 23.22
CA GLY A 118 1.42 -14.63 22.23
C GLY A 118 1.02 -15.23 20.87
N GLU A 119 0.35 -16.38 20.87
CA GLU A 119 -0.16 -17.01 19.64
C GLU A 119 -1.23 -16.16 18.95
N ILE A 120 -2.17 -15.56 19.71
CA ILE A 120 -3.19 -14.66 19.16
C ILE A 120 -2.52 -13.45 18.51
N ARG A 121 -1.57 -12.81 19.18
CA ARG A 121 -0.79 -11.69 18.63
C ARG A 121 -0.08 -12.11 17.34
N LEU A 122 0.63 -13.21 17.33
CA LEU A 122 1.38 -13.71 16.17
C LEU A 122 0.46 -14.04 14.99
N ARG A 123 -0.71 -14.63 15.23
CA ARG A 123 -1.72 -14.95 14.22
C ARG A 123 -2.07 -13.71 13.36
N HIS A 124 -2.12 -12.55 13.97
CA HIS A 124 -2.49 -11.30 13.32
C HIS A 124 -1.30 -10.49 12.81
N THR A 125 -0.20 -10.43 13.57
CA THR A 125 0.97 -9.59 13.24
C THR A 125 1.86 -10.19 12.14
N ARG A 126 1.90 -11.54 11.98
CA ARG A 126 2.69 -12.20 10.91
C ARG A 126 2.38 -11.72 9.48
N ARG A 127 1.22 -11.07 9.30
CA ARG A 127 0.79 -10.50 8.02
C ARG A 127 1.11 -9.00 7.89
N MET A 128 1.72 -8.43 8.90
CA MET A 128 2.14 -7.04 8.93
C MET A 128 3.62 -6.94 8.55
N HIS A 129 4.03 -5.77 8.09
CA HIS A 129 5.42 -5.48 7.70
C HIS A 129 6.02 -6.48 6.69
N ASP A 130 5.18 -6.99 5.78
CA ASP A 130 5.58 -7.95 4.73
C ASP A 130 5.01 -7.56 3.37
N LEU A 131 5.91 -7.45 2.37
CA LEU A 131 5.57 -7.14 0.98
C LEU A 131 4.59 -8.16 0.39
N SER A 132 4.86 -9.45 0.62
CA SER A 132 4.11 -10.54 0.00
C SER A 132 2.70 -10.62 0.54
N GLU A 133 2.55 -10.44 1.86
CA GLU A 133 1.24 -10.42 2.52
C GLU A 133 0.45 -9.16 2.15
N PHE A 134 1.11 -7.99 2.00
CA PHE A 134 0.46 -6.78 1.49
C PHE A 134 -0.14 -7.03 0.10
N MET A 135 0.68 -7.47 -0.85
CA MET A 135 0.25 -7.68 -2.23
C MET A 135 -0.79 -8.80 -2.34
N LYS A 136 -0.62 -9.90 -1.61
CA LYS A 136 -1.57 -11.00 -1.54
C LYS A 136 -2.94 -10.53 -1.03
N ALA A 137 -2.96 -9.79 0.08
CA ALA A 137 -4.21 -9.27 0.66
C ALA A 137 -4.94 -8.33 -0.31
N LEU A 138 -4.20 -7.42 -0.96
CA LEU A 138 -4.74 -6.48 -1.95
C LEU A 138 -5.32 -7.22 -3.16
N LEU A 139 -4.50 -8.05 -3.82
CA LEU A 139 -4.88 -8.69 -5.07
C LEU A 139 -6.01 -9.70 -4.90
N ILE A 140 -6.01 -10.50 -3.83
CA ILE A 140 -7.10 -11.44 -3.54
C ILE A 140 -8.41 -10.69 -3.26
N ARG A 141 -8.36 -9.64 -2.43
CA ARG A 141 -9.56 -8.85 -2.08
C ARG A 141 -10.16 -8.19 -3.32
N PHE A 142 -9.30 -7.59 -4.16
CA PHE A 142 -9.75 -6.97 -5.39
C PHE A 142 -10.30 -8.00 -6.39
N THR A 143 -9.61 -9.11 -6.63
CA THR A 143 -10.08 -10.17 -7.55
C THR A 143 -11.44 -10.74 -7.11
N ARG A 144 -11.63 -11.00 -5.81
CA ARG A 144 -12.91 -11.49 -5.29
C ARG A 144 -14.05 -10.51 -5.54
N TRP A 145 -13.81 -9.23 -5.28
CA TRP A 145 -14.79 -8.19 -5.56
C TRP A 145 -15.08 -8.08 -7.06
N PHE A 146 -14.03 -7.98 -7.88
CA PHE A 146 -14.14 -7.86 -9.33
C PHE A 146 -14.92 -9.03 -9.95
N ASN A 147 -14.57 -10.27 -9.59
CA ASN A 147 -15.24 -11.46 -10.10
C ASN A 147 -16.73 -11.50 -9.69
N ARG A 148 -17.06 -11.09 -8.47
CA ARG A 148 -18.46 -11.02 -8.01
C ARG A 148 -19.22 -9.94 -8.79
N THR A 149 -18.66 -8.74 -8.94
CA THR A 149 -19.31 -7.61 -9.62
C THR A 149 -19.54 -7.90 -11.11
N HIS A 150 -18.60 -8.57 -11.75
CA HIS A 150 -18.64 -8.85 -13.20
C HIS A 150 -19.07 -10.29 -13.53
N GLN A 151 -19.64 -11.04 -12.57
CA GLN A 151 -20.15 -12.41 -12.75
C GLN A 151 -19.13 -13.34 -13.45
N ARG A 152 -17.86 -13.26 -13.05
CA ARG A 152 -16.78 -14.06 -13.62
C ARG A 152 -16.08 -14.91 -12.55
N THR A 153 -15.31 -15.89 -13.01
CA THR A 153 -14.48 -16.77 -12.18
C THR A 153 -13.02 -16.76 -12.65
N GLY A 154 -12.16 -17.40 -11.88
CA GLY A 154 -10.74 -17.56 -12.24
C GLY A 154 -9.87 -16.36 -11.89
N THR A 155 -8.64 -16.40 -12.39
CA THR A 155 -7.63 -15.35 -12.12
C THR A 155 -7.95 -14.07 -12.87
N LEU A 156 -7.60 -12.93 -12.26
CA LEU A 156 -7.66 -11.62 -12.90
C LEU A 156 -6.27 -11.16 -13.37
N TRP A 157 -5.23 -11.64 -12.72
CA TRP A 157 -3.85 -11.20 -12.94
C TRP A 157 -3.09 -12.19 -13.80
N GLU A 158 -2.28 -11.66 -14.74
CA GLU A 158 -1.51 -12.44 -15.72
C GLU A 158 -0.54 -13.40 -15.03
N ASP A 159 0.11 -12.93 -13.95
CA ASP A 159 1.08 -13.69 -13.16
C ASP A 159 1.14 -13.12 -11.74
N ARG A 160 2.03 -13.67 -10.92
CA ARG A 160 2.39 -13.04 -9.65
C ARG A 160 2.92 -11.63 -9.92
N PHE A 161 2.64 -10.71 -9.00
CA PHE A 161 3.20 -9.36 -9.12
C PHE A 161 4.73 -9.40 -9.23
N LYS A 162 5.28 -8.49 -10.03
CA LYS A 162 6.72 -8.24 -10.14
C LYS A 162 7.12 -7.17 -9.15
N SER A 163 8.31 -7.29 -8.55
CA SER A 163 8.86 -6.27 -7.65
C SER A 163 10.34 -6.07 -7.91
N VAL A 164 10.78 -4.83 -7.84
CA VAL A 164 12.20 -4.44 -7.82
C VAL A 164 12.46 -3.61 -6.58
N ILE A 165 13.65 -3.75 -6.01
CA ILE A 165 14.10 -2.95 -4.88
C ILE A 165 14.46 -1.57 -5.40
N VAL A 166 14.04 -0.53 -4.65
CA VAL A 166 14.35 0.87 -4.95
C VAL A 166 15.11 1.42 -3.75
N GLU A 167 16.24 2.02 -4.01
CA GLU A 167 17.01 2.72 -2.97
C GLU A 167 16.24 3.96 -2.47
N SER A 168 16.53 4.36 -1.25
CA SER A 168 15.96 5.58 -0.67
C SER A 168 16.55 6.84 -1.32
N GLY A 169 16.02 8.00 -1.01
CA GLY A 169 16.52 9.28 -1.52
C GLY A 169 16.13 9.51 -2.99
N LEU A 170 17.13 9.84 -3.82
CA LEU A 170 16.91 10.21 -5.21
C LEU A 170 16.21 9.12 -6.04
N ALA A 171 16.55 7.85 -5.82
CA ALA A 171 15.95 6.73 -6.55
C ALA A 171 14.45 6.59 -6.24
N ALA A 172 14.06 6.69 -4.96
CA ALA A 172 12.66 6.65 -4.57
C ALA A 172 11.87 7.83 -5.14
N ARG A 173 12.43 9.04 -5.11
CA ARG A 173 11.84 10.25 -5.69
C ARG A 173 11.64 10.11 -7.20
N THR A 174 12.67 9.67 -7.91
CA THR A 174 12.62 9.46 -9.37
C THR A 174 11.61 8.38 -9.75
N MET A 175 11.56 7.28 -8.98
CA MET A 175 10.59 6.21 -9.21
C MET A 175 9.15 6.69 -8.95
N ALA A 176 8.92 7.51 -7.94
CA ALA A 176 7.60 8.11 -7.69
C ALA A 176 7.16 8.97 -8.90
N ALA A 177 8.04 9.83 -9.41
CA ALA A 177 7.76 10.65 -10.60
C ALA A 177 7.51 9.79 -11.84
N TYR A 178 8.32 8.76 -12.06
CA TYR A 178 8.08 7.80 -13.15
C TYR A 178 6.68 7.17 -13.06
N ILE A 179 6.24 6.80 -11.86
CA ILE A 179 4.92 6.21 -11.63
C ILE A 179 3.81 7.22 -11.91
N ASP A 180 3.93 8.45 -11.44
CA ASP A 180 2.91 9.49 -11.64
C ASP A 180 2.84 10.00 -13.09
N LEU A 181 3.91 9.84 -13.89
CA LEU A 181 3.95 10.17 -15.31
C LEU A 181 3.39 9.07 -16.24
N ASN A 182 3.06 7.89 -15.74
CA ASN A 182 2.54 6.80 -16.60
C ASN A 182 1.30 7.21 -17.42
N PRO A 183 0.31 7.93 -16.88
CA PRO A 183 -0.86 8.34 -17.64
C PRO A 183 -0.52 9.32 -18.77
N VAL A 184 0.42 10.24 -18.56
CA VAL A 184 0.90 11.18 -19.60
C VAL A 184 1.61 10.41 -20.70
N ARG A 185 2.52 9.52 -20.36
CA ARG A 185 3.25 8.66 -21.31
C ARG A 185 2.34 7.73 -22.11
N ALA A 186 1.18 7.38 -21.55
CA ALA A 186 0.14 6.60 -22.23
C ALA A 186 -0.85 7.45 -23.02
N GLY A 187 -0.68 8.78 -23.09
CA GLY A 187 -1.58 9.70 -23.77
C GLY A 187 -2.98 9.78 -23.17
N MET A 188 -3.15 9.45 -21.89
CA MET A 188 -4.45 9.48 -21.22
C MET A 188 -4.81 10.88 -20.70
N VAL A 189 -3.81 11.67 -20.32
CA VAL A 189 -3.92 13.07 -19.89
C VAL A 189 -2.67 13.82 -20.34
N GLU A 190 -2.76 15.14 -20.44
CA GLU A 190 -1.60 16.00 -20.73
C GLU A 190 -0.89 16.41 -19.44
N ASP A 191 -1.65 16.73 -18.39
CA ASP A 191 -1.12 17.07 -17.08
C ASP A 191 -1.33 15.91 -16.11
N PRO A 192 -0.27 15.39 -15.43
CA PRO A 192 -0.40 14.31 -14.45
C PRO A 192 -1.30 14.68 -13.25
N ALA A 193 -1.53 15.98 -12.99
CA ALA A 193 -2.45 16.44 -11.96
C ALA A 193 -3.92 16.07 -12.25
N GLU A 194 -4.28 15.89 -13.54
CA GLU A 194 -5.64 15.55 -13.97
C GLU A 194 -5.97 14.07 -13.77
N TYR A 195 -4.94 13.22 -13.59
CA TYR A 195 -5.16 11.79 -13.44
C TYR A 195 -5.42 11.40 -11.99
N ARG A 196 -6.68 11.41 -11.56
CA ARG A 196 -7.13 11.17 -10.18
C ARG A 196 -6.75 9.81 -9.56
N TRP A 197 -6.34 8.83 -10.36
CA TRP A 197 -5.92 7.49 -9.91
C TRP A 197 -4.41 7.31 -9.88
N SER A 198 -3.69 8.38 -9.72
CA SER A 198 -2.27 8.43 -9.37
C SER A 198 -2.06 9.13 -8.03
N SER A 199 -0.90 8.96 -7.42
CA SER A 199 -0.56 9.64 -6.17
C SER A 199 -0.55 11.16 -6.34
N TYR A 200 0.01 11.66 -7.44
CA TYR A 200 0.06 13.10 -7.67
C TYR A 200 -1.35 13.67 -7.92
N GLY A 201 -2.14 13.04 -8.80
CA GLY A 201 -3.51 13.47 -9.04
C GLY A 201 -4.39 13.40 -7.78
N GLU A 202 -4.25 12.35 -6.94
CA GLU A 202 -4.94 12.28 -5.64
C GLU A 202 -4.46 13.39 -4.69
N ALA A 203 -3.16 13.66 -4.64
CA ALA A 203 -2.57 14.64 -3.73
C ALA A 203 -3.00 16.08 -4.03
N VAL A 204 -3.08 16.47 -5.32
CA VAL A 204 -3.48 17.81 -5.74
C VAL A 204 -4.98 17.95 -5.92
N GLY A 205 -5.68 16.91 -6.41
CA GLY A 205 -7.13 16.90 -6.64
C GLY A 205 -7.95 16.65 -5.38
N GLY A 206 -7.34 16.23 -4.29
CA GLY A 206 -8.02 15.81 -3.05
C GLY A 206 -8.74 16.89 -2.25
N GLY A 207 -8.70 18.13 -2.69
CA GLY A 207 -9.53 19.26 -2.27
C GLY A 207 -9.80 19.39 -0.75
N LYS A 208 -10.83 20.18 -0.43
CA LYS A 208 -11.27 20.51 0.94
C LYS A 208 -11.82 19.32 1.77
N LYS A 209 -12.08 18.15 1.16
CA LYS A 209 -12.70 16.99 1.83
C LYS A 209 -11.71 16.00 2.44
N GLY A 210 -10.43 16.36 2.62
CA GLY A 210 -9.42 15.48 3.25
C GLY A 210 -8.97 14.29 2.38
N ASN A 211 -9.55 14.10 1.22
CA ASN A 211 -9.09 13.12 0.23
C ASN A 211 -7.72 13.57 -0.29
N GLY A 212 -6.74 12.69 -0.32
CA GLY A 212 -5.37 13.01 -0.74
C GLY A 212 -4.35 13.14 0.38
N LYS A 213 -4.77 13.13 1.67
CA LYS A 213 -3.82 13.16 2.79
C LYS A 213 -2.79 12.03 2.68
N LYS A 214 -3.23 10.80 2.49
CA LYS A 214 -2.35 9.62 2.35
C LYS A 214 -1.42 9.71 1.14
N ALA A 215 -1.89 10.24 0.02
CA ALA A 215 -1.05 10.44 -1.16
C ALA A 215 0.02 11.51 -0.89
N ARG A 216 -0.33 12.62 -0.22
CA ARG A 216 0.64 13.64 0.20
C ARG A 216 1.69 13.09 1.16
N GLU A 217 1.26 12.34 2.19
CA GLU A 217 2.17 11.65 3.12
C GLU A 217 3.16 10.75 2.38
N GLY A 218 2.67 9.94 1.43
CA GLY A 218 3.49 9.07 0.61
C GLY A 218 4.51 9.82 -0.23
N LEU A 219 4.07 10.86 -0.96
CA LEU A 219 4.94 11.66 -1.81
C LEU A 219 5.96 12.47 -1.00
N VAL A 220 5.59 13.02 0.15
CA VAL A 220 6.54 13.67 1.06
C VAL A 220 7.59 12.64 1.52
N ARG A 221 7.16 11.46 1.92
CA ARG A 221 8.05 10.38 2.35
C ARG A 221 8.98 9.94 1.21
N ALA A 222 8.49 9.76 -0.02
CA ALA A 222 9.31 9.42 -1.19
C ALA A 222 10.40 10.46 -1.47
N ASN A 223 10.09 11.75 -1.24
CA ASN A 223 11.04 12.85 -1.47
C ASN A 223 12.03 13.07 -0.31
N ARG A 224 11.74 12.57 0.89
CA ARG A 224 12.51 12.80 2.13
C ARG A 224 12.79 11.53 2.91
N CYS A 225 12.77 10.37 2.26
CA CYS A 225 12.90 9.06 2.92
C CYS A 225 14.24 8.85 3.64
N ASP A 226 15.23 9.67 3.36
CA ASP A 226 16.53 9.70 4.03
C ASP A 226 16.52 10.41 5.39
N LYS A 227 15.49 11.20 5.70
CA LYS A 227 15.48 12.11 6.85
C LYS A 227 14.62 11.69 8.04
N GLY A 228 13.95 10.54 7.99
CA GLY A 228 13.15 10.03 9.11
C GLY A 228 11.96 10.92 9.55
N VAL A 229 11.56 11.89 8.73
CA VAL A 229 10.63 12.96 9.09
C VAL A 229 9.18 12.46 9.03
N GLY A 230 8.37 12.82 10.03
CA GLY A 230 6.92 12.65 10.01
C GLY A 230 6.25 13.52 8.94
N PHE A 231 4.97 13.28 8.69
CA PHE A 231 4.18 14.11 7.78
C PHE A 231 3.73 15.40 8.46
N ASP A 232 3.92 16.52 7.74
CA ASP A 232 3.44 17.85 8.10
C ASP A 232 2.87 18.54 6.85
N ALA A 233 1.77 19.25 6.99
CA ALA A 233 1.12 19.97 5.89
C ALA A 233 2.04 21.01 5.23
N THR A 234 2.94 21.65 5.99
CA THR A 234 3.93 22.59 5.47
C THR A 234 4.94 21.89 4.55
N GLN A 235 5.33 20.67 4.89
CA GLN A 235 6.24 19.86 4.08
C GLN A 235 5.64 19.50 2.71
N TRP A 236 4.31 19.29 2.62
CA TRP A 236 3.65 19.06 1.34
C TRP A 236 3.78 20.27 0.41
N LEU A 237 3.57 21.48 0.89
CA LEU A 237 3.66 22.67 0.05
C LEU A 237 5.06 22.87 -0.55
N GLU A 238 6.09 22.57 0.22
CA GLU A 238 7.47 22.63 -0.25
C GLU A 238 7.78 21.50 -1.26
N VAL A 239 7.40 20.27 -0.90
CA VAL A 239 7.62 19.08 -1.75
C VAL A 239 6.83 19.20 -3.05
N ALA A 240 5.58 19.67 -3.03
CA ALA A 240 4.76 19.80 -4.22
C ALA A 240 5.38 20.66 -5.30
N LYS A 241 6.01 21.79 -4.92
CA LYS A 241 6.70 22.68 -5.87
C LYS A 241 7.88 21.97 -6.54
N SER A 242 8.75 21.35 -5.76
CA SER A 242 9.93 20.64 -6.29
C SER A 242 9.56 19.37 -7.05
N TYR A 243 8.49 18.71 -6.65
CA TYR A 243 8.00 17.51 -7.31
C TYR A 243 7.34 17.82 -8.65
N ARG A 244 6.58 18.94 -8.73
CA ARG A 244 5.99 19.41 -9.99
C ARG A 244 7.04 19.70 -11.07
N ILE A 245 8.21 20.22 -10.69
CA ILE A 245 9.31 20.46 -11.62
C ILE A 245 9.89 19.14 -12.17
N LEU A 246 9.78 18.06 -11.41
CA LEU A 246 10.25 16.73 -11.81
C LEU A 246 9.27 16.00 -12.73
N LEU A 247 7.98 16.35 -12.65
CA LEU A 247 6.91 15.83 -13.51
C LEU A 247 6.81 16.60 -14.83
#